data_8db9df1001c4fbbace0af4cc0eb3d238
#
_entry.id   8db9df1001c4fbbace0af4cc0eb3d238
#
_cell.length_a   1.000
_cell.length_b   1.000
_cell.length_c   1.000
_cell.angle_alpha   90.00
_cell.angle_beta   90.00
_cell.angle_gamma   90.00
#
_symmetry.space_group_name_H-M   'P 1'
#
loop_
_entity.id
_entity.type
_entity.pdbx_description
1 polymer ?
#
loop_
_entity_poly.entity_id
_entity_poly.type
_entity_poly.pdbx_seq_one_letter_code
_entity_poly.pdbx_strand_id
1 'polypeptide(L)'
;MEQEVRELMVEQIKDTFSAEKQALRCMQKAVRKASTPALRDGIQMHIEQTQVQIERVEQIMESLKVRPGRKVCEAMRGLVEEAQHEIEEHEKGPVLDLVIVAGMQRIEHYEIAAYGTNIAIARALGEQEAVGLLSETLEEEKQTDLKLTEVTEQYIMAAALEGGSGETARRGSQARSKAS
;
A
#
# COMPACT_ATOMS: atom_id res chain seq x y z
N MET A 1 31.98 1.28 -12.77
CA MET A 1 30.65 1.61 -13.33
C MET A 1 29.68 0.42 -13.29
N GLU A 2 29.91 -0.70 -14.02
CA GLU A 2 28.99 -1.86 -13.94
C GLU A 2 28.87 -2.43 -12.52
N GLN A 3 29.98 -2.58 -11.81
CA GLN A 3 30.01 -3.03 -10.42
C GLN A 3 29.21 -2.12 -9.49
N GLU A 4 29.31 -0.81 -9.65
CA GLU A 4 28.55 0.18 -8.86
C GLU A 4 27.04 0.08 -9.12
N VAL A 5 26.64 -0.16 -10.39
CA VAL A 5 25.23 -0.39 -10.75
C VAL A 5 24.72 -1.70 -10.14
N ARG A 6 25.56 -2.75 -10.10
CA ARG A 6 25.23 -4.02 -9.44
C ARG A 6 25.07 -3.86 -7.93
N GLU A 7 25.94 -3.10 -7.28
CA GLU A 7 25.83 -2.77 -5.86
C GLU A 7 24.57 -1.96 -5.58
N LEU A 8 24.24 -0.99 -6.43
CA LEU A 8 23.00 -0.24 -6.34
C LEU A 8 21.79 -1.16 -6.47
N MET A 9 21.77 -2.10 -7.43
CA MET A 9 20.70 -3.09 -7.56
C MET A 9 20.48 -3.87 -6.26
N VAL A 10 21.56 -4.38 -5.67
CA VAL A 10 21.49 -5.11 -4.39
C VAL A 10 20.87 -4.25 -3.28
N GLU A 11 21.27 -2.99 -3.17
CA GLU A 11 20.72 -2.08 -2.17
C GLU A 11 19.23 -1.77 -2.43
N GLN A 12 18.83 -1.59 -3.69
CA GLN A 12 17.44 -1.35 -4.06
C GLN A 12 16.57 -2.59 -3.80
N ILE A 13 17.03 -3.78 -4.11
CA ILE A 13 16.30 -5.04 -3.83
C ILE A 13 16.12 -5.26 -2.31
N LYS A 14 17.14 -4.98 -1.50
CA LYS A 14 17.02 -5.03 -0.03
C LYS A 14 16.04 -3.98 0.50
N ASP A 15 16.02 -2.79 -0.09
CA ASP A 15 15.09 -1.73 0.27
C ASP A 15 13.65 -2.15 -0.04
N THR A 16 13.40 -2.68 -1.25
CA THR A 16 12.12 -3.25 -1.67
C THR A 16 11.66 -4.37 -0.73
N PHE A 17 12.53 -5.30 -0.36
CA PHE A 17 12.20 -6.35 0.62
C PHE A 17 11.75 -5.78 1.96
N SER A 18 12.41 -4.72 2.43
CA SER A 18 12.00 -4.03 3.66
C SER A 18 10.67 -3.30 3.49
N ALA A 19 10.42 -2.67 2.34
CA ALA A 19 9.19 -1.97 2.02
C ALA A 19 8.00 -2.92 2.06
N GLU A 20 8.05 -4.01 1.30
CA GLU A 20 7.03 -5.06 1.25
C GLU A 20 6.62 -5.58 2.64
N LYS A 21 7.61 -5.87 3.49
CA LYS A 21 7.34 -6.35 4.84
C LYS A 21 6.70 -5.30 5.75
N GLN A 22 6.93 -4.02 5.50
CA GLN A 22 6.29 -2.92 6.21
C GLN A 22 4.86 -2.71 5.70
N ALA A 23 4.65 -2.71 4.38
CA ALA A 23 3.35 -2.62 3.73
C ALA A 23 2.43 -3.77 4.16
N LEU A 24 2.92 -5.02 4.13
CA LEU A 24 2.18 -6.19 4.61
C LEU A 24 1.66 -6.01 6.04
N ARG A 25 2.52 -5.58 6.97
CA ARG A 25 2.11 -5.35 8.37
C ARG A 25 1.11 -4.20 8.51
N CYS A 26 1.22 -3.18 7.67
CA CYS A 26 0.26 -2.07 7.62
C CYS A 26 -1.12 -2.57 7.18
N MET A 27 -1.19 -3.29 6.07
CA MET A 27 -2.43 -3.86 5.52
C MET A 27 -3.12 -4.83 6.49
N GLN A 28 -2.36 -5.68 7.20
CA GLN A 28 -2.90 -6.59 8.21
C GLN A 28 -3.58 -5.86 9.39
N LYS A 29 -3.21 -4.62 9.66
CA LYS A 29 -3.89 -3.76 10.63
C LYS A 29 -5.10 -3.04 10.00
N ALA A 30 -4.92 -2.48 8.80
CA ALA A 30 -5.93 -1.71 8.08
C ALA A 30 -7.18 -2.55 7.76
N VAL A 31 -7.03 -3.80 7.32
CA VAL A 31 -8.14 -4.69 6.98
C VAL A 31 -9.14 -4.89 8.13
N ARG A 32 -8.68 -4.85 9.38
CA ARG A 32 -9.53 -4.98 10.58
C ARG A 32 -10.34 -3.72 10.86
N LYS A 33 -9.87 -2.59 10.38
CA LYS A 33 -10.49 -1.28 10.56
C LYS A 33 -11.48 -0.94 9.45
N ALA A 34 -11.26 -1.44 8.24
CA ALA A 34 -12.14 -1.23 7.10
C ALA A 34 -13.58 -1.68 7.40
N SER A 35 -14.56 -0.87 7.00
CA SER A 35 -15.99 -1.13 7.19
C SER A 35 -16.66 -1.67 5.93
N THR A 36 -16.29 -1.19 4.76
CA THR A 36 -16.83 -1.63 3.46
C THR A 36 -16.35 -3.06 3.14
N PRO A 37 -17.26 -4.02 2.88
CA PRO A 37 -16.88 -5.39 2.55
C PRO A 37 -15.95 -5.49 1.34
N ALA A 38 -16.26 -4.78 0.25
CA ALA A 38 -15.42 -4.79 -0.96
C ALA A 38 -13.99 -4.28 -0.70
N LEU A 39 -13.81 -3.30 0.19
CA LEU A 39 -12.48 -2.83 0.59
C LEU A 39 -11.75 -3.90 1.40
N ARG A 40 -12.43 -4.54 2.37
CA ARG A 40 -11.81 -5.62 3.15
C ARG A 40 -11.36 -6.79 2.27
N ASP A 41 -12.22 -7.21 1.36
CA ASP A 41 -11.92 -8.32 0.44
C ASP A 41 -10.73 -7.97 -0.47
N GLY A 42 -10.69 -6.73 -0.99
CA GLY A 42 -9.57 -6.22 -1.79
C GLY A 42 -8.26 -6.19 -1.01
N ILE A 43 -8.27 -5.66 0.23
CA ILE A 43 -7.09 -5.64 1.10
C ILE A 43 -6.64 -7.06 1.44
N GLN A 44 -7.56 -7.98 1.75
CA GLN A 44 -7.23 -9.36 2.08
C GLN A 44 -6.57 -10.08 0.91
N MET A 45 -7.07 -9.89 -0.30
CA MET A 45 -6.47 -10.43 -1.51
C MET A 45 -5.06 -9.87 -1.74
N HIS A 46 -4.89 -8.55 -1.53
CA HIS A 46 -3.57 -7.93 -1.70
C HIS A 46 -2.57 -8.36 -0.61
N ILE A 47 -3.00 -8.62 0.61
CA ILE A 47 -2.16 -9.26 1.65
C ILE A 47 -1.59 -10.59 1.17
N GLU A 48 -2.41 -11.43 0.51
CA GLU A 48 -1.97 -12.72 -0.02
C GLU A 48 -1.00 -12.55 -1.20
N GLN A 49 -1.24 -11.58 -2.08
CA GLN A 49 -0.32 -11.21 -3.16
C GLN A 49 1.03 -10.71 -2.61
N THR A 50 1.02 -9.82 -1.64
CA THR A 50 2.25 -9.28 -1.03
C THR A 50 3.11 -10.36 -0.38
N GLN A 51 2.51 -11.41 0.18
CA GLN A 51 3.28 -12.55 0.67
C GLN A 51 4.06 -13.23 -0.46
N VAL A 52 3.44 -13.43 -1.62
CA VAL A 52 4.09 -13.99 -2.80
C VAL A 52 5.13 -13.03 -3.38
N GLN A 53 4.88 -11.73 -3.35
CA GLN A 53 5.83 -10.70 -3.78
C GLN A 53 7.10 -10.70 -2.92
N ILE A 54 6.95 -10.85 -1.62
CA ILE A 54 8.10 -11.02 -0.69
C ILE A 54 8.92 -12.25 -1.07
N GLU A 55 8.26 -13.39 -1.37
CA GLU A 55 8.95 -14.61 -1.81
C GLU A 55 9.70 -14.41 -3.13
N ARG A 56 9.13 -13.66 -4.10
CA ARG A 56 9.81 -13.30 -5.35
C ARG A 56 11.07 -12.45 -5.10
N VAL A 57 10.98 -11.48 -4.19
CA VAL A 57 12.15 -10.66 -3.82
C VAL A 57 13.21 -11.49 -3.11
N GLU A 58 12.82 -12.45 -2.26
CA GLU A 58 13.74 -13.41 -1.64
C GLU A 58 14.42 -14.30 -2.68
N GLN A 59 13.70 -14.78 -3.69
CA GLN A 59 14.27 -15.54 -4.81
C GLN A 59 15.30 -14.70 -5.60
N ILE A 60 15.01 -13.43 -5.86
CA ILE A 60 15.99 -12.51 -6.50
C ILE A 60 17.23 -12.35 -5.63
N MET A 61 17.07 -12.17 -4.32
CA MET A 61 18.22 -12.07 -3.41
C MET A 61 19.06 -13.35 -3.39
N GLU A 62 18.41 -14.51 -3.47
CA GLU A 62 19.07 -15.80 -3.55
C GLU A 62 19.91 -15.94 -4.85
N SER A 63 19.33 -15.57 -6.00
CA SER A 63 20.03 -15.57 -7.30
C SER A 63 21.24 -14.64 -7.31
N LEU A 64 21.13 -13.48 -6.66
CA LEU A 64 22.23 -12.52 -6.47
C LEU A 64 23.21 -12.91 -5.37
N LYS A 65 22.98 -14.00 -4.63
CA LYS A 65 23.77 -14.49 -3.50
C LYS A 65 23.93 -13.47 -2.37
N VAL A 66 22.88 -12.69 -2.12
CA VAL A 66 22.85 -11.68 -1.07
C VAL A 66 21.81 -12.02 0.00
N ARG A 67 22.01 -11.51 1.22
CA ARG A 67 21.07 -11.65 2.33
C ARG A 67 20.34 -10.33 2.56
N PRO A 68 19.11 -10.35 3.08
CA PRO A 68 18.34 -9.13 3.38
C PRO A 68 19.08 -8.13 4.26
N GLY A 69 19.79 -8.62 5.26
CA GLY A 69 20.50 -7.77 6.21
C GLY A 69 19.56 -7.01 7.14
N ARG A 70 19.97 -5.78 7.51
CA ARG A 70 19.22 -4.89 8.41
C ARG A 70 18.73 -3.62 7.70
N LYS A 71 18.65 -3.63 6.37
CA LYS A 71 18.15 -2.49 5.60
C LYS A 71 16.73 -2.19 6.01
N VAL A 72 16.43 -0.93 6.29
CA VAL A 72 15.07 -0.43 6.51
C VAL A 72 14.76 0.57 5.42
N CYS A 73 13.64 0.39 4.74
CA CYS A 73 13.13 1.38 3.81
C CYS A 73 12.50 2.53 4.60
N GLU A 74 13.21 3.66 4.66
CA GLU A 74 12.78 4.83 5.41
C GLU A 74 11.57 5.52 4.77
N ALA A 75 11.48 5.50 3.44
CA ALA A 75 10.34 6.06 2.71
C ALA A 75 9.06 5.29 3.06
N MET A 76 9.07 3.96 2.95
CA MET A 76 7.92 3.13 3.32
C MET A 76 7.59 3.26 4.81
N ARG A 77 8.61 3.39 5.68
CA ARG A 77 8.36 3.63 7.11
C ARG A 77 7.54 4.90 7.32
N GLY A 78 7.90 5.99 6.66
CA GLY A 78 7.16 7.25 6.76
C GLY A 78 5.73 7.12 6.23
N LEU A 79 5.52 6.46 5.08
CA LEU A 79 4.20 6.23 4.52
C LEU A 79 3.30 5.39 5.46
N VAL A 80 3.86 4.35 6.04
CA VAL A 80 3.16 3.47 6.99
C VAL A 80 2.84 4.19 8.30
N GLU A 81 3.77 4.97 8.84
CA GLU A 81 3.56 5.78 10.05
C GLU A 81 2.45 6.80 9.82
N GLU A 82 2.46 7.53 8.70
CA GLU A 82 1.41 8.49 8.34
C GLU A 82 0.06 7.80 8.19
N ALA A 83 -0.02 6.71 7.42
CA ALA A 83 -1.28 5.98 7.23
C ALA A 83 -1.85 5.44 8.56
N GLN A 84 -1.01 4.93 9.45
CA GLN A 84 -1.46 4.46 10.77
C GLN A 84 -1.96 5.60 11.65
N HIS A 85 -1.29 6.74 11.64
CA HIS A 85 -1.70 7.93 12.38
C HIS A 85 -3.06 8.45 11.91
N GLU A 86 -3.23 8.62 10.59
CA GLU A 86 -4.50 9.04 10.00
C GLU A 86 -5.65 8.06 10.33
N ILE A 87 -5.39 6.74 10.30
CA ILE A 87 -6.37 5.71 10.66
C ILE A 87 -6.79 5.81 12.15
N GLU A 88 -5.90 6.20 13.04
CA GLU A 88 -6.19 6.33 14.47
C GLU A 88 -7.02 7.57 14.80
N GLU A 89 -6.99 8.60 13.96
CA GLU A 89 -7.76 9.83 14.15
C GLU A 89 -9.23 9.72 13.72
N HIS A 90 -9.62 8.64 13.06
CA HIS A 90 -10.97 8.47 12.50
C HIS A 90 -11.71 7.29 13.12
N GLU A 91 -13.00 7.49 13.37
CA GLU A 91 -13.89 6.40 13.78
C GLU A 91 -14.24 5.48 12.61
N LYS A 92 -14.54 4.21 12.92
CA LYS A 92 -14.90 3.20 11.94
C LYS A 92 -16.14 3.61 11.14
N GLY A 93 -15.99 3.67 9.82
CA GLY A 93 -17.05 4.08 8.91
C GLY A 93 -16.51 4.43 7.53
N PRO A 94 -17.36 4.93 6.62
CA PRO A 94 -16.97 5.21 5.25
C PRO A 94 -15.86 6.28 5.13
N VAL A 95 -15.78 7.24 6.04
CA VAL A 95 -14.71 8.24 6.05
C VAL A 95 -13.36 7.59 6.39
N LEU A 96 -13.32 6.68 7.37
CA LEU A 96 -12.13 5.90 7.66
C LEU A 96 -11.73 5.02 6.47
N ASP A 97 -12.70 4.45 5.75
CA ASP A 97 -12.40 3.66 4.54
C ASP A 97 -11.70 4.51 3.47
N LEU A 98 -12.09 5.78 3.28
CA LEU A 98 -11.39 6.71 2.40
C LEU A 98 -9.96 6.99 2.87
N VAL A 99 -9.75 7.15 4.17
CA VAL A 99 -8.42 7.34 4.76
C VAL A 99 -7.54 6.10 4.51
N ILE A 100 -8.08 4.90 4.71
CA ILE A 100 -7.37 3.64 4.43
C ILE A 100 -6.97 3.57 2.96
N VAL A 101 -7.90 3.84 2.04
CA VAL A 101 -7.61 3.85 0.59
C VAL A 101 -6.51 4.84 0.27
N ALA A 102 -6.60 6.07 0.77
CA ALA A 102 -5.60 7.11 0.49
C ALA A 102 -4.19 6.70 0.96
N GLY A 103 -4.07 6.11 2.16
CA GLY A 103 -2.81 5.58 2.68
C GLY A 103 -2.27 4.43 1.83
N MET A 104 -3.13 3.49 1.46
CA MET A 104 -2.74 2.35 0.60
C MET A 104 -2.28 2.83 -0.78
N GLN A 105 -3.01 3.69 -1.47
CA GLN A 105 -2.60 4.18 -2.79
C GLN A 105 -1.25 4.90 -2.78
N ARG A 106 -0.90 5.62 -1.71
CA ARG A 106 0.45 6.20 -1.56
C ARG A 106 1.53 5.10 -1.48
N ILE A 107 1.23 4.00 -0.79
CA ILE A 107 2.11 2.82 -0.69
C ILE A 107 2.27 2.17 -2.08
N GLU A 108 1.16 1.89 -2.78
CA GLU A 108 1.17 1.32 -4.14
C GLU A 108 2.01 2.16 -5.11
N HIS A 109 1.83 3.49 -5.09
CA HIS A 109 2.60 4.39 -5.96
C HIS A 109 4.10 4.39 -5.64
N TYR A 110 4.48 4.26 -4.37
CA TYR A 110 5.87 4.05 -3.99
C TYR A 110 6.40 2.73 -4.58
N GLU A 111 5.66 1.64 -4.45
CA GLU A 111 6.06 0.31 -4.92
C GLU A 111 6.12 0.27 -6.45
N ILE A 112 5.15 0.84 -7.16
CA ILE A 112 5.18 1.00 -8.62
C ILE A 112 6.47 1.71 -9.08
N ALA A 113 6.86 2.80 -8.42
CA ALA A 113 8.08 3.53 -8.75
C ALA A 113 9.35 2.71 -8.45
N ALA A 114 9.40 2.03 -7.30
CA ALA A 114 10.53 1.20 -6.89
C ALA A 114 10.72 0.01 -7.83
N TYR A 115 9.65 -0.74 -8.12
CA TYR A 115 9.68 -1.88 -9.04
C TYR A 115 10.06 -1.46 -10.46
N GLY A 116 9.50 -0.35 -10.96
CA GLY A 116 9.85 0.17 -12.28
C GLY A 116 11.35 0.49 -12.43
N THR A 117 11.95 1.11 -11.43
CA THR A 117 13.39 1.41 -11.40
C THR A 117 14.22 0.13 -11.29
N ASN A 118 13.85 -0.81 -10.42
CA ASN A 118 14.53 -2.07 -10.24
C ASN A 118 14.55 -2.92 -11.51
N ILE A 119 13.44 -2.96 -12.25
CA ILE A 119 13.35 -3.63 -13.56
C ILE A 119 14.32 -3.00 -14.56
N ALA A 120 14.41 -1.67 -14.61
CA ALA A 120 15.32 -0.99 -15.52
C ALA A 120 16.79 -1.33 -15.22
N ILE A 121 17.17 -1.35 -13.94
CA ILE A 121 18.52 -1.72 -13.48
C ILE A 121 18.81 -3.19 -13.79
N ALA A 122 17.90 -4.12 -13.44
CA ALA A 122 18.03 -5.55 -13.68
C ALA A 122 18.21 -5.85 -15.17
N ARG A 123 17.42 -5.18 -16.01
CA ARG A 123 17.50 -5.32 -17.49
C ARG A 123 18.86 -4.85 -18.02
N ALA A 124 19.39 -3.73 -17.52
CA ALA A 124 20.69 -3.21 -17.92
C ALA A 124 21.84 -4.14 -17.51
N LEU A 125 21.69 -4.89 -16.41
CA LEU A 125 22.66 -5.88 -15.92
C LEU A 125 22.47 -7.28 -16.50
N GLY A 126 21.45 -7.52 -17.35
CA GLY A 126 21.17 -8.82 -17.94
C GLY A 126 20.53 -9.83 -16.99
N GLU A 127 20.04 -9.41 -15.83
CA GLU A 127 19.41 -10.27 -14.81
C GLU A 127 17.96 -10.61 -15.18
N GLN A 128 17.79 -11.47 -16.20
CA GLN A 128 16.49 -11.74 -16.82
C GLN A 128 15.47 -12.37 -15.87
N GLU A 129 15.90 -13.24 -14.95
CA GLU A 129 15.03 -13.83 -13.93
C GLU A 129 14.45 -12.71 -13.01
N ALA A 130 15.30 -11.83 -12.54
CA ALA A 130 14.85 -10.68 -11.72
C ALA A 130 13.89 -9.77 -12.50
N VAL A 131 14.14 -9.52 -13.78
CA VAL A 131 13.22 -8.74 -14.65
C VAL A 131 11.84 -9.40 -14.70
N GLY A 132 11.77 -10.71 -14.84
CA GLY A 132 10.49 -11.45 -14.87
C GLY A 132 9.72 -11.27 -13.57
N LEU A 133 10.33 -11.65 -12.46
CA LEU A 133 9.72 -11.61 -11.13
C LEU A 133 9.27 -10.19 -10.71
N LEU A 134 10.12 -9.19 -10.94
CA LEU A 134 9.79 -7.79 -10.63
C LEU A 134 8.67 -7.26 -11.53
N SER A 135 8.58 -7.71 -12.80
CA SER A 135 7.53 -7.26 -13.72
C SER A 135 6.16 -7.82 -13.36
N GLU A 136 6.10 -9.06 -12.88
CA GLU A 136 4.85 -9.65 -12.36
C GLU A 136 4.34 -8.84 -11.17
N THR A 137 5.19 -8.54 -10.20
CA THR A 137 4.82 -7.73 -9.04
C THR A 137 4.39 -6.32 -9.46
N LEU A 138 5.14 -5.65 -10.33
CA LEU A 138 4.76 -4.32 -10.81
C LEU A 138 3.36 -4.28 -11.41
N GLU A 139 2.95 -5.32 -12.12
CA GLU A 139 1.60 -5.37 -12.70
C GLU A 139 0.54 -5.60 -11.63
N GLU A 140 0.83 -6.42 -10.61
CA GLU A 140 -0.06 -6.62 -9.47
C GLU A 140 -0.30 -5.31 -8.70
N GLU A 141 0.75 -4.50 -8.44
CA GLU A 141 0.64 -3.20 -7.75
C GLU A 141 -0.23 -2.21 -8.54
N LYS A 142 -0.04 -2.14 -9.87
CA LYS A 142 -0.88 -1.30 -10.72
C LYS A 142 -2.34 -1.72 -10.69
N GLN A 143 -2.62 -3.02 -10.68
CA GLN A 143 -3.99 -3.53 -10.60
C GLN A 143 -4.62 -3.23 -9.24
N THR A 144 -3.85 -3.32 -8.17
CA THR A 144 -4.31 -2.97 -6.82
C THR A 144 -4.66 -1.49 -6.73
N ASP A 145 -3.81 -0.58 -7.22
CA ASP A 145 -4.08 0.86 -7.24
C ASP A 145 -5.38 1.18 -8.00
N LEU A 146 -5.55 0.62 -9.20
CA LEU A 146 -6.80 0.77 -9.96
C LEU A 146 -8.01 0.24 -9.21
N LYS A 147 -7.88 -0.92 -8.57
CA LYS A 147 -8.96 -1.54 -7.80
C LYS A 147 -9.38 -0.72 -6.59
N LEU A 148 -8.44 -0.09 -5.91
CA LEU A 148 -8.72 0.81 -4.79
C LEU A 148 -9.54 2.03 -5.27
N THR A 149 -9.23 2.59 -6.43
CA THR A 149 -10.02 3.66 -7.05
C THR A 149 -11.44 3.19 -7.38
N GLU A 150 -11.60 2.03 -8.03
CA GLU A 150 -12.91 1.46 -8.35
C GLU A 150 -13.77 1.23 -7.10
N VAL A 151 -13.18 0.63 -6.05
CA VAL A 151 -13.87 0.38 -4.79
C VAL A 151 -14.32 1.68 -4.13
N THR A 152 -13.49 2.71 -4.18
CA THR A 152 -13.80 4.03 -3.65
C THR A 152 -15.01 4.63 -4.35
N GLU A 153 -15.01 4.66 -5.68
CA GLU A 153 -16.07 5.27 -6.49
C GLU A 153 -17.39 4.51 -6.37
N GLN A 154 -17.34 3.16 -6.39
CA GLN A 154 -18.54 2.33 -6.46
C GLN A 154 -19.18 2.10 -5.08
N TYR A 155 -18.40 2.02 -4.00
CA TYR A 155 -18.91 1.52 -2.71
C TYR A 155 -18.73 2.47 -1.53
N ILE A 156 -17.72 3.36 -1.56
CA ILE A 156 -17.38 4.14 -0.37
C ILE A 156 -17.90 5.58 -0.46
N MET A 157 -17.71 6.24 -1.60
CA MET A 157 -17.94 7.68 -1.75
C MET A 157 -19.39 8.08 -1.43
N ALA A 158 -20.38 7.37 -1.96
CA ALA A 158 -21.80 7.67 -1.68
C ALA A 158 -22.11 7.55 -0.19
N ALA A 159 -21.68 6.46 0.45
CA ALA A 159 -21.89 6.24 1.89
C ALA A 159 -21.21 7.29 2.77
N ALA A 160 -20.00 7.76 2.37
CA ALA A 160 -19.28 8.81 3.07
C ALA A 160 -20.01 10.16 3.02
N LEU A 161 -20.62 10.50 1.88
CA LEU A 161 -21.36 11.74 1.69
C LEU A 161 -22.75 11.70 2.39
N GLU A 162 -23.43 10.57 2.39
CA GLU A 162 -24.74 10.38 3.07
C GLU A 162 -24.60 10.43 4.59
N GLY A 163 -23.54 9.83 5.15
CA GLY A 163 -23.26 9.87 6.59
C GLY A 163 -23.07 11.27 7.15
N GLY A 164 -22.53 12.21 6.38
CA GLY A 164 -22.34 13.61 6.76
C GLY A 164 -23.63 14.42 6.83
N SER A 165 -24.67 14.06 6.07
CA SER A 165 -25.95 14.78 6.04
C SER A 165 -26.82 14.51 7.29
N GLY A 166 -26.66 13.37 7.96
CA GLY A 166 -27.38 13.02 9.19
C GLY A 166 -26.88 13.75 10.45
N GLU A 167 -25.63 14.09 10.51
CA GLU A 167 -25.01 14.71 11.68
C GLU A 167 -25.23 16.22 11.75
N THR A 168 -25.27 16.88 10.60
CA THR A 168 -25.66 18.32 10.50
C THR A 168 -27.11 18.55 10.86
N ALA A 169 -28.01 17.62 10.52
CA ALA A 169 -29.44 17.71 10.87
C ALA A 169 -29.66 17.54 12.40
N ARG A 170 -28.91 16.68 13.07
CA ARG A 170 -29.02 16.48 14.54
C ARG A 170 -28.44 17.66 15.33
N ARG A 171 -27.35 18.28 14.91
CA ARG A 171 -26.80 19.48 15.56
C ARG A 171 -27.71 20.71 15.40
N GLY A 172 -28.37 20.85 14.24
CA GLY A 172 -29.35 21.93 14.00
C GLY A 172 -30.61 21.82 14.88
N SER A 173 -31.07 20.59 15.19
CA SER A 173 -32.26 20.38 16.02
C SER A 173 -32.00 20.59 17.52
N GLN A 174 -30.82 20.26 18.02
CA GLN A 174 -30.42 20.49 19.41
C GLN A 174 -30.15 21.98 19.72
N ALA A 175 -29.70 22.77 18.76
CA ALA A 175 -29.50 24.20 18.92
C ALA A 175 -30.82 24.97 19.03
N ARG A 176 -31.89 24.51 18.34
CA ARG A 176 -33.23 25.13 18.41
C ARG A 176 -34.00 24.79 19.68
N SER A 177 -33.71 23.66 20.32
CA SER A 177 -34.39 23.22 21.57
C SER A 177 -33.86 23.91 22.83
N LYS A 178 -32.74 24.62 22.77
CA LYS A 178 -32.16 25.38 23.89
C LYS A 178 -32.44 26.89 23.83
N ALA A 179 -33.21 27.36 22.84
CA ALA A 179 -33.57 28.77 22.65
C ALA A 179 -35.08 29.06 22.83
N SER A 180 -35.80 28.14 23.54
CA SER A 180 -37.22 28.33 23.92
C SER A 180 -37.38 28.26 25.41
#